data_47c26ae9b1732faea3885ec3b335da60
#
_entry.id   47c26ae9b1732faea3885ec3b335da60
#
_cell.length_a   1.000
_cell.length_b   1.000
_cell.length_c   1.000
_cell.angle_alpha   90.00
_cell.angle_beta   90.00
_cell.angle_gamma   90.00
#
_symmetry.space_group_name_H-M   'P 1'
#
loop_
_entity.id
_entity.type
_entity.pdbx_description
1 polymer ?
#
loop_
_entity_poly.entity_id
_entity_poly.type
_entity_poly.pdbx_seq_one_letter_code
_entity_poly.pdbx_strand_id
1 'polypeptide(L)'
;LRRRTTFTIFSVAAFSKSVKVTKGSKYYLVESNGLPSHPMMQGIVSWQQQIPTPQPYTGNNAWSIPIKPVIAKVPMSAKNHFLRGAIAIAVNGVPIFNALNNRGDDALLAGELDDWGGHCGRADDYHYHIAPLHLQSIVGKKLPIAYALDGYPIYGDTEPDGKPITKLDEFNGHFDSKKNYHYHGTKTYPYINGGFKGVVQEIEGQVDPQALTKAFRPAGAPLKGATISSCEQIDSNSFNLTYQLNSQSYQVKYKATLTNVDIEFIDPSGNIRKESYVRK
;
A
#
# COMPACT_ATOMS: atom_id res chain seq x y z
N LEU A 1 30.17 32.58 2.24
CA LEU A 1 28.93 31.88 2.69
C LEU A 1 28.61 30.72 1.72
N ARG A 2 29.02 29.50 2.06
CA ARG A 2 28.60 28.28 1.33
C ARG A 2 27.13 28.06 1.66
N ARG A 3 26.25 28.23 0.69
CA ARG A 3 24.87 27.75 0.78
C ARG A 3 24.92 26.25 1.03
N ARG A 4 24.56 25.80 2.24
CA ARG A 4 24.25 24.39 2.51
C ARG A 4 23.03 24.07 1.67
N THR A 5 23.20 23.35 0.58
CA THR A 5 22.11 22.76 -0.16
C THR A 5 21.50 21.70 0.78
N THR A 6 20.40 22.04 1.41
CA THR A 6 19.61 21.10 2.20
C THR A 6 19.07 20.10 1.19
N PHE A 7 19.63 18.89 1.16
CA PHE A 7 19.06 17.79 0.39
C PHE A 7 17.68 17.51 0.96
N THR A 8 16.65 17.79 0.19
CA THR A 8 15.28 17.45 0.54
C THR A 8 15.14 15.95 0.33
N ILE A 9 15.13 15.17 1.40
CA ILE A 9 14.92 13.70 1.40
C ILE A 9 13.55 13.38 0.79
N PHE A 10 12.58 14.28 0.90
CA PHE A 10 11.22 14.11 0.43
C PHE A 10 10.95 14.90 -0.86
N SER A 11 10.44 14.23 -1.89
CA SER A 11 10.09 14.84 -3.17
C SER A 11 8.59 14.75 -3.44
N VAL A 12 7.89 15.87 -3.42
CA VAL A 12 6.47 15.96 -3.79
C VAL A 12 6.27 15.57 -5.26
N ALA A 13 7.26 15.82 -6.13
CA ALA A 13 7.19 15.51 -7.56
C ALA A 13 7.15 14.00 -7.86
N ALA A 14 7.45 13.13 -6.88
CA ALA A 14 7.31 11.68 -7.03
C ALA A 14 5.84 11.24 -6.99
N PHE A 15 4.99 11.97 -6.28
CA PHE A 15 3.59 11.56 -6.09
C PHE A 15 2.73 11.78 -7.33
N SER A 16 1.77 10.87 -7.55
CA SER A 16 0.79 11.00 -8.63
C SER A 16 -0.13 12.21 -8.42
N LYS A 17 -0.76 12.68 -9.49
CA LYS A 17 -1.66 13.85 -9.44
C LYS A 17 -2.91 13.62 -8.57
N SER A 18 -3.29 12.38 -8.32
CA SER A 18 -4.41 12.00 -7.46
C SER A 18 -4.06 12.07 -5.97
N VAL A 19 -2.78 12.22 -5.62
CA VAL A 19 -2.30 12.29 -4.25
C VAL A 19 -2.01 13.74 -3.89
N LYS A 20 -2.60 14.20 -2.79
CA LYS A 20 -2.34 15.54 -2.28
C LYS A 20 -1.30 15.46 -1.16
N VAL A 21 -0.26 16.27 -1.26
CA VAL A 21 0.80 16.37 -0.25
C VAL A 21 0.82 17.77 0.35
N THR A 22 0.72 17.84 1.66
CA THR A 22 0.78 19.11 2.42
C THR A 22 1.91 19.04 3.44
N LYS A 23 2.73 20.07 3.50
CA LYS A 23 3.82 20.17 4.48
C LYS A 23 3.29 20.77 5.78
N GLY A 24 3.28 20.00 6.85
CA GLY A 24 3.00 20.46 8.20
C GLY A 24 4.25 20.93 8.95
N SER A 25 4.17 20.99 10.27
CA SER A 25 5.30 21.37 11.14
C SER A 25 6.29 20.23 11.39
N LYS A 26 5.79 19.01 11.57
CA LYS A 26 6.59 17.79 11.86
C LYS A 26 6.54 16.77 10.72
N TYR A 27 5.44 16.73 9.98
CA TYR A 27 5.15 15.72 8.97
C TYR A 27 4.78 16.35 7.63
N TYR A 28 5.10 15.67 6.53
CA TYR A 28 4.34 15.78 5.30
C TYR A 28 3.08 14.94 5.48
N LEU A 29 1.92 15.53 5.17
CA LEU A 29 0.63 14.85 5.19
C LEU A 29 0.31 14.44 3.75
N VAL A 30 0.16 13.12 3.54
CA VAL A 30 -0.14 12.54 2.24
C VAL A 30 -1.58 12.06 2.24
N GLU A 31 -2.41 12.67 1.41
CA GLU A 31 -3.84 12.36 1.27
C GLU A 31 -4.10 11.59 -0.01
N SER A 32 -4.85 10.51 0.09
CA SER A 32 -5.27 9.66 -1.04
C SER A 32 -6.58 8.93 -0.71
N ASN A 33 -7.14 8.24 -1.71
CA ASN A 33 -8.22 7.29 -1.49
C ASN A 33 -7.74 5.84 -1.37
N GLY A 34 -6.44 5.59 -1.43
CA GLY A 34 -5.84 4.26 -1.31
C GLY A 34 -6.02 3.33 -2.52
N LEU A 35 -6.62 3.82 -3.62
CA LEU A 35 -6.84 3.00 -4.82
C LEU A 35 -5.79 3.32 -5.90
N PRO A 36 -5.18 2.29 -6.52
CA PRO A 36 -4.29 2.46 -7.67
C PRO A 36 -5.07 2.69 -8.96
N SER A 37 -4.37 3.09 -10.03
CA SER A 37 -4.92 3.17 -11.38
C SER A 37 -4.76 1.88 -12.20
N HIS A 38 -4.09 0.86 -11.67
CA HIS A 38 -3.98 -0.47 -12.32
C HIS A 38 -5.14 -1.38 -11.87
N PRO A 39 -5.40 -2.50 -12.59
CA PRO A 39 -6.33 -3.53 -12.12
C PRO A 39 -5.94 -4.07 -10.75
N MET A 40 -6.92 -4.50 -9.97
CA MET A 40 -6.74 -4.97 -8.60
C MET A 40 -7.28 -6.40 -8.44
N MET A 41 -6.82 -7.12 -7.42
CA MET A 41 -7.37 -8.39 -6.94
C MET A 41 -7.30 -9.57 -7.93
N GLN A 42 -6.89 -9.39 -9.17
CA GLN A 42 -6.82 -10.46 -10.18
C GLN A 42 -5.87 -11.57 -9.75
N GLY A 43 -6.28 -12.83 -9.92
CA GLY A 43 -5.48 -14.01 -9.57
C GLY A 43 -5.61 -14.47 -8.12
N ILE A 44 -6.27 -13.72 -7.24
CA ILE A 44 -6.45 -14.09 -5.83
C ILE A 44 -7.36 -15.31 -5.70
N VAL A 45 -6.88 -16.33 -4.95
CA VAL A 45 -7.57 -17.59 -4.69
C VAL A 45 -7.98 -17.76 -3.21
N SER A 46 -7.38 -16.99 -2.32
CA SER A 46 -7.69 -16.99 -0.87
C SER A 46 -8.65 -15.86 -0.50
N TRP A 47 -9.72 -15.70 -1.29
CA TRP A 47 -10.62 -14.56 -1.18
C TRP A 47 -11.60 -14.66 -0.01
N GLN A 48 -11.69 -13.59 0.78
CA GLN A 48 -12.65 -13.45 1.88
C GLN A 48 -13.77 -12.45 1.51
N GLN A 49 -14.13 -12.40 0.24
CA GLN A 49 -15.17 -11.56 -0.32
C GLN A 49 -14.94 -10.04 -0.16
N GLN A 50 -13.67 -9.62 0.00
CA GLN A 50 -13.31 -8.20 0.01
C GLN A 50 -13.42 -7.61 -1.41
N ILE A 51 -13.76 -6.33 -1.48
CA ILE A 51 -13.79 -5.54 -2.71
C ILE A 51 -12.99 -4.25 -2.50
N PRO A 52 -12.16 -3.81 -3.46
CA PRO A 52 -11.45 -2.55 -3.32
C PRO A 52 -12.40 -1.36 -3.18
N THR A 53 -12.32 -0.63 -2.06
CA THR A 53 -13.12 0.57 -1.85
C THR A 53 -12.25 1.77 -1.48
N PRO A 54 -12.63 3.00 -1.90
CA PRO A 54 -11.88 4.19 -1.51
C PRO A 54 -11.88 4.36 0.00
N GLN A 55 -10.70 4.61 0.57
CA GLN A 55 -10.49 4.86 1.98
C GLN A 55 -10.33 6.36 2.27
N PRO A 56 -10.79 6.87 3.41
CA PRO A 56 -10.75 8.29 3.72
C PRO A 56 -9.39 8.70 4.33
N TYR A 57 -8.30 8.47 3.60
CA TYR A 57 -6.97 8.90 4.03
C TYR A 57 -6.79 10.40 3.77
N THR A 58 -7.59 11.22 4.45
CA THR A 58 -7.64 12.67 4.24
C THR A 58 -7.76 13.44 5.56
N GLY A 59 -7.35 14.70 5.57
CA GLY A 59 -7.42 15.56 6.74
C GLY A 59 -6.64 15.00 7.93
N ASN A 60 -7.29 14.82 9.07
CA ASN A 60 -6.68 14.25 10.27
C ASN A 60 -6.36 12.74 10.13
N ASN A 61 -6.85 12.08 9.09
CA ASN A 61 -6.57 10.69 8.76
C ASN A 61 -5.60 10.55 7.59
N ALA A 62 -4.83 11.60 7.25
CA ALA A 62 -3.78 11.53 6.24
C ALA A 62 -2.56 10.75 6.74
N TRP A 63 -1.79 10.16 5.81
CA TRP A 63 -0.51 9.52 6.12
C TRP A 63 0.51 10.56 6.58
N SER A 64 1.23 10.25 7.65
CA SER A 64 2.19 11.16 8.28
C SER A 64 3.61 10.71 8.01
N ILE A 65 4.35 11.45 7.15
CA ILE A 65 5.75 11.16 6.81
C ILE A 65 6.66 12.18 7.50
N PRO A 66 7.58 11.80 8.40
CA PRO A 66 8.47 12.72 9.08
C PRO A 66 9.26 13.62 8.14
N ILE A 67 9.23 14.94 8.39
CA ILE A 67 10.02 15.93 7.60
C ILE A 67 11.52 15.78 7.87
N LYS A 68 11.88 15.37 9.08
CA LYS A 68 13.26 15.19 9.53
C LYS A 68 13.42 13.78 10.10
N PRO A 69 13.62 12.77 9.25
CA PRO A 69 13.89 11.43 9.71
C PRO A 69 15.18 11.37 10.55
N VAL A 70 15.18 10.54 11.57
CA VAL A 70 16.31 10.37 12.49
C VAL A 70 16.64 8.89 12.57
N ILE A 71 17.91 8.52 12.41
CA ILE A 71 18.37 7.12 12.56
C ILE A 71 18.11 6.68 14.01
N ALA A 72 17.47 5.54 14.17
CA ALA A 72 17.21 4.94 15.47
C ALA A 72 18.48 4.36 16.09
N LYS A 73 18.64 4.52 17.40
CA LYS A 73 19.72 3.85 18.14
C LYS A 73 19.55 2.32 18.11
N VAL A 74 18.29 1.87 18.17
CA VAL A 74 17.90 0.46 18.04
C VAL A 74 16.82 0.41 16.95
N PRO A 75 17.18 0.08 15.70
CA PRO A 75 16.23 -0.11 14.62
C PRO A 75 15.27 -1.26 14.88
N MET A 76 14.04 -1.20 14.34
CA MET A 76 12.99 -2.19 14.58
C MET A 76 12.73 -3.03 13.32
N SER A 77 12.89 -4.35 13.45
CA SER A 77 12.65 -5.29 12.35
C SER A 77 11.17 -5.58 12.16
N ALA A 78 10.70 -5.57 10.92
CA ALA A 78 9.33 -5.95 10.56
C ALA A 78 9.02 -7.45 10.78
N LYS A 79 10.00 -8.30 11.06
CA LYS A 79 9.79 -9.73 11.36
C LYS A 79 8.94 -9.95 12.61
N ASN A 80 9.08 -9.09 13.60
CA ASN A 80 8.44 -9.22 14.92
C ASN A 80 7.56 -8.02 15.28
N HIS A 81 7.47 -7.03 14.39
CA HIS A 81 6.81 -5.75 14.61
C HIS A 81 5.96 -5.38 13.40
N PHE A 82 5.02 -4.48 13.58
CA PHE A 82 4.26 -3.86 12.50
C PHE A 82 3.50 -4.87 11.62
N LEU A 83 2.96 -5.94 12.22
CA LEU A 83 2.12 -6.93 11.52
C LEU A 83 0.69 -6.43 11.25
N ARG A 84 0.40 -5.19 11.63
CA ARG A 84 -0.87 -4.50 11.41
C ARG A 84 -0.61 -3.12 10.82
N GLY A 85 -1.45 -2.72 9.87
CA GLY A 85 -1.34 -1.43 9.20
C GLY A 85 -0.11 -1.27 8.30
N ALA A 86 0.06 -0.08 7.76
CA ALA A 86 1.11 0.20 6.79
C ALA A 86 2.48 0.43 7.45
N ILE A 87 3.54 0.13 6.70
CA ILE A 87 4.93 0.48 6.98
C ILE A 87 5.47 1.53 6.01
N ALA A 88 4.79 1.74 4.88
CA ALA A 88 5.15 2.74 3.90
C ALA A 88 3.91 3.23 3.14
N ILE A 89 4.06 4.32 2.39
CA ILE A 89 3.07 4.83 1.44
C ILE A 89 3.70 4.93 0.07
N ALA A 90 3.10 4.27 -0.93
CA ALA A 90 3.53 4.35 -2.31
C ALA A 90 3.19 5.73 -2.92
N VAL A 91 3.95 6.15 -3.93
CA VAL A 91 3.75 7.47 -4.56
C VAL A 91 2.44 7.58 -5.34
N ASN A 92 1.76 6.48 -5.63
CA ASN A 92 0.39 6.45 -6.15
C ASN A 92 -0.69 6.54 -5.06
N GLY A 93 -0.29 6.67 -3.78
CA GLY A 93 -1.21 6.84 -2.66
C GLY A 93 -1.75 5.53 -2.07
N VAL A 94 -1.28 4.39 -2.52
CA VAL A 94 -1.63 3.07 -1.97
C VAL A 94 -0.73 2.76 -0.78
N PRO A 95 -1.26 2.35 0.39
CA PRO A 95 -0.44 1.95 1.52
C PRO A 95 0.31 0.65 1.23
N ILE A 96 1.47 0.49 1.84
CA ILE A 96 2.29 -0.72 1.77
C ILE A 96 2.38 -1.30 3.17
N PHE A 97 1.91 -2.52 3.34
CA PHE A 97 1.96 -3.25 4.60
C PHE A 97 3.25 -4.07 4.69
N ASN A 98 3.48 -4.66 5.86
CA ASN A 98 4.56 -5.60 6.07
C ASN A 98 4.51 -6.75 5.05
N ALA A 99 5.66 -7.22 4.55
CA ALA A 99 5.75 -8.40 3.70
C ALA A 99 5.11 -9.65 4.33
N LEU A 100 5.10 -9.69 5.67
CA LEU A 100 4.40 -10.71 6.44
C LEU A 100 2.95 -10.28 6.69
N ASN A 101 2.03 -11.24 6.56
CA ASN A 101 0.64 -11.05 6.96
C ASN A 101 0.50 -11.04 8.50
N ASN A 102 -0.71 -10.84 9.01
CA ASN A 102 -0.98 -10.78 10.46
C ASN A 102 -0.77 -12.11 11.22
N ARG A 103 -0.47 -13.21 10.50
CA ARG A 103 -0.09 -14.51 11.06
C ARG A 103 1.42 -14.71 11.09
N GLY A 104 2.19 -13.79 10.48
CA GLY A 104 3.63 -13.90 10.32
C GLY A 104 4.08 -14.70 9.09
N ASP A 105 3.15 -15.06 8.18
CA ASP A 105 3.48 -15.74 6.93
C ASP A 105 3.87 -14.70 5.86
N ASP A 106 4.80 -15.05 4.98
CA ASP A 106 5.11 -14.26 3.79
C ASP A 106 3.89 -14.23 2.84
N ALA A 107 3.27 -13.07 2.68
CA ALA A 107 2.02 -12.91 1.93
C ALA A 107 2.17 -13.28 0.44
N LEU A 108 3.35 -13.03 -0.15
CA LEU A 108 3.63 -13.42 -1.54
C LEU A 108 3.72 -14.94 -1.67
N LEU A 109 4.49 -15.58 -0.80
CA LEU A 109 4.67 -17.04 -0.82
C LEU A 109 3.39 -17.79 -0.42
N ALA A 110 2.54 -17.17 0.40
CA ALA A 110 1.22 -17.70 0.76
C ALA A 110 0.18 -17.58 -0.38
N GLY A 111 0.51 -16.91 -1.52
CA GLY A 111 -0.39 -16.76 -2.65
C GLY A 111 -1.59 -15.84 -2.37
N GLU A 112 -1.42 -14.86 -1.48
CA GLU A 112 -2.48 -13.95 -1.07
C GLU A 112 -2.55 -12.67 -1.93
N LEU A 113 -1.58 -12.46 -2.84
CA LEU A 113 -1.41 -11.22 -3.57
C LEU A 113 -1.84 -11.35 -5.02
N ASP A 114 -2.29 -10.24 -5.59
CA ASP A 114 -2.57 -10.11 -7.03
C ASP A 114 -1.28 -9.90 -7.85
N ASP A 115 -1.43 -9.73 -9.16
CA ASP A 115 -0.31 -9.52 -10.09
C ASP A 115 0.51 -8.26 -9.80
N TRP A 116 -0.01 -7.33 -9.00
CA TRP A 116 0.62 -6.07 -8.62
C TRP A 116 1.22 -6.08 -7.21
N GLY A 117 1.09 -7.23 -6.52
CA GLY A 117 1.65 -7.42 -5.19
C GLY A 117 0.80 -6.86 -4.06
N GLY A 118 -0.49 -6.73 -4.28
CA GLY A 118 -1.46 -6.24 -3.31
C GLY A 118 -2.69 -7.12 -3.18
N HIS A 119 -3.50 -6.81 -2.21
CA HIS A 119 -4.83 -7.35 -1.99
C HIS A 119 -5.68 -6.41 -1.11
N CYS A 120 -6.94 -6.77 -0.88
CA CYS A 120 -7.78 -6.06 0.08
C CYS A 120 -7.73 -6.68 1.47
N GLY A 121 -7.60 -5.82 2.48
CA GLY A 121 -7.81 -6.18 3.87
C GLY A 121 -9.28 -6.29 4.26
N ARG A 122 -9.53 -6.56 5.55
CA ARG A 122 -10.89 -6.78 6.08
C ARG A 122 -11.78 -5.54 6.06
N ALA A 123 -11.21 -4.36 5.84
CA ALA A 123 -11.93 -3.10 5.69
C ALA A 123 -12.20 -2.75 4.22
N ASP A 124 -12.09 -3.71 3.30
CA ASP A 124 -12.17 -3.49 1.86
C ASP A 124 -11.10 -2.47 1.38
N ASP A 125 -9.96 -2.45 2.06
CA ASP A 125 -8.83 -1.56 1.88
C ASP A 125 -7.73 -2.23 1.04
N TYR A 126 -7.53 -1.77 -0.18
CA TYR A 126 -6.44 -2.28 -1.01
C TYR A 126 -5.09 -1.79 -0.49
N HIS A 127 -4.09 -2.69 -0.43
CA HIS A 127 -2.72 -2.38 -0.03
C HIS A 127 -1.73 -3.36 -0.65
N TYR A 128 -0.47 -2.93 -0.80
CA TYR A 128 0.63 -3.78 -1.22
C TYR A 128 1.27 -4.49 -0.03
N HIS A 129 1.88 -5.65 -0.28
CA HIS A 129 2.77 -6.36 0.64
C HIS A 129 4.21 -6.47 0.11
N ILE A 130 4.41 -6.16 -1.18
CA ILE A 130 5.72 -6.10 -1.83
C ILE A 130 5.94 -4.74 -2.47
N ALA A 131 7.17 -4.47 -2.89
CA ALA A 131 7.49 -3.21 -3.55
C ALA A 131 6.72 -3.06 -4.87
N PRO A 132 5.99 -1.95 -5.07
CA PRO A 132 5.31 -1.67 -6.35
C PRO A 132 6.32 -1.21 -7.41
N LEU A 133 7.21 -2.12 -7.85
CA LEU A 133 8.33 -1.82 -8.77
C LEU A 133 7.87 -1.25 -10.11
N HIS A 134 6.61 -1.53 -10.53
CA HIS A 134 6.01 -0.94 -11.72
C HIS A 134 5.98 0.60 -11.69
N LEU A 135 5.92 1.19 -10.50
CA LEU A 135 5.93 2.65 -10.35
C LEU A 135 7.25 3.28 -10.79
N GLN A 136 8.34 2.50 -10.79
CA GLN A 136 9.64 2.97 -11.28
C GLN A 136 9.58 3.46 -12.74
N SER A 137 8.79 2.79 -13.60
CA SER A 137 8.59 3.21 -14.99
C SER A 137 7.80 4.51 -15.11
N ILE A 138 6.96 4.82 -14.12
CA ILE A 138 6.10 6.02 -14.07
C ILE A 138 6.88 7.23 -13.56
N VAL A 139 7.59 7.08 -12.45
CA VAL A 139 8.30 8.21 -11.80
C VAL A 139 9.73 8.38 -12.31
N GLY A 140 10.30 7.37 -12.97
CA GLY A 140 11.71 7.35 -13.38
C GLY A 140 12.65 6.96 -12.23
N LYS A 141 13.88 6.57 -12.58
CA LYS A 141 14.86 6.03 -11.62
C LYS A 141 15.33 7.03 -10.56
N LYS A 142 15.25 8.32 -10.83
CA LYS A 142 15.74 9.39 -9.94
C LYS A 142 14.80 9.69 -8.78
N LEU A 143 13.56 9.25 -8.85
CA LEU A 143 12.54 9.51 -7.85
C LEU A 143 12.19 8.22 -7.09
N PRO A 144 11.83 8.32 -5.80
CA PRO A 144 11.39 7.18 -5.03
C PRO A 144 10.02 6.68 -5.52
N ILE A 145 9.77 5.38 -5.35
CA ILE A 145 8.49 4.73 -5.61
C ILE A 145 7.58 4.73 -4.40
N ALA A 146 8.14 4.96 -3.20
CA ALA A 146 7.42 5.01 -1.93
C ALA A 146 8.22 5.79 -0.87
N TYR A 147 7.58 6.05 0.25
CA TYR A 147 8.21 6.54 1.47
C TYR A 147 7.86 5.65 2.65
N ALA A 148 8.86 5.18 3.38
CA ALA A 148 8.67 4.50 4.65
C ALA A 148 8.12 5.47 5.71
N LEU A 149 7.36 4.95 6.68
CA LEU A 149 6.73 5.81 7.70
C LEU A 149 7.73 6.36 8.73
N ASP A 150 9.00 5.99 8.66
CA ASP A 150 10.10 6.66 9.38
C ASP A 150 10.65 7.89 8.63
N GLY A 151 10.14 8.15 7.41
CA GLY A 151 10.48 9.33 6.61
C GLY A 151 11.55 9.12 5.54
N TYR A 152 12.17 7.94 5.46
CA TYR A 152 13.17 7.65 4.43
C TYR A 152 12.51 7.22 3.12
N PRO A 153 13.09 7.65 1.96
CA PRO A 153 12.59 7.27 0.65
C PRO A 153 12.89 5.80 0.35
N ILE A 154 12.03 5.20 -0.45
CA ILE A 154 12.19 3.86 -1.00
C ILE A 154 12.31 3.98 -2.51
N TYR A 155 13.48 3.63 -3.06
CA TYR A 155 13.70 3.58 -4.50
C TYR A 155 13.36 2.20 -5.06
N GLY A 156 13.32 2.06 -6.37
CA GLY A 156 13.10 0.76 -7.01
C GLY A 156 14.34 -0.12 -7.02
N ASP A 157 14.51 -0.90 -8.08
CA ASP A 157 15.55 -1.92 -8.23
C ASP A 157 16.91 -1.37 -8.73
N THR A 158 17.08 -0.05 -8.74
CA THR A 158 18.33 0.63 -9.09
C THR A 158 18.55 1.83 -8.18
N GLU A 159 19.81 2.25 -8.07
CA GLU A 159 20.17 3.53 -7.44
C GLU A 159 19.55 4.72 -8.20
N PRO A 160 19.33 5.87 -7.51
CA PRO A 160 18.81 7.08 -8.16
C PRO A 160 19.67 7.63 -9.32
N ASP A 161 20.97 7.27 -9.38
CA ASP A 161 21.87 7.60 -10.49
C ASP A 161 21.84 6.56 -11.63
N GLY A 162 20.99 5.53 -11.49
CA GLY A 162 20.80 4.46 -12.48
C GLY A 162 21.78 3.29 -12.37
N LYS A 163 22.70 3.31 -11.41
CA LYS A 163 23.61 2.21 -11.17
C LYS A 163 22.91 1.01 -10.52
N PRO A 164 23.50 -0.18 -10.58
CA PRO A 164 23.04 -1.31 -9.79
C PRO A 164 23.07 -1.00 -8.30
N ILE A 165 22.09 -1.56 -7.57
CA ILE A 165 22.06 -1.50 -6.11
C ILE A 165 23.31 -2.17 -5.55
N THR A 166 23.95 -1.55 -4.57
CA THR A 166 25.03 -2.13 -3.79
C THR A 166 24.48 -2.98 -2.65
N LYS A 167 25.35 -3.47 -1.76
CA LYS A 167 24.92 -4.28 -0.61
C LYS A 167 23.92 -3.53 0.27
N LEU A 168 22.74 -4.12 0.46
CA LEU A 168 21.73 -3.65 1.38
C LEU A 168 21.92 -4.27 2.77
N ASP A 169 21.46 -3.57 3.80
CA ASP A 169 21.35 -4.08 5.16
C ASP A 169 20.08 -4.94 5.34
N GLU A 170 19.84 -5.41 6.55
CA GLU A 170 18.70 -6.26 6.90
C GLU A 170 17.32 -5.57 6.71
N PHE A 171 17.31 -4.24 6.59
CA PHE A 171 16.11 -3.45 6.36
C PHE A 171 15.87 -3.14 4.87
N ASN A 172 16.63 -3.76 3.96
CA ASN A 172 16.61 -3.44 2.52
C ASN A 172 17.03 -2.01 2.20
N GLY A 173 17.95 -1.46 2.97
CA GLY A 173 18.43 -0.10 2.80
C GLY A 173 19.94 0.03 2.97
N HIS A 174 20.46 1.20 2.68
CA HIS A 174 21.85 1.55 2.90
C HIS A 174 22.09 3.07 2.91
N PHE A 175 23.29 3.48 3.24
CA PHE A 175 23.71 4.87 3.15
C PHE A 175 24.35 5.15 1.78
N ASP A 176 23.97 6.26 1.15
CA ASP A 176 24.65 6.76 -0.04
C ASP A 176 26.02 7.35 0.30
N SER A 177 26.79 7.77 -0.71
CA SER A 177 28.10 8.40 -0.54
C SER A 177 28.09 9.70 0.26
N LYS A 178 26.90 10.32 0.42
CA LYS A 178 26.67 11.54 1.21
C LYS A 178 26.16 11.25 2.61
N LYS A 179 26.08 9.97 2.99
CA LYS A 179 25.56 9.48 4.27
C LYS A 179 24.04 9.72 4.46
N ASN A 180 23.28 9.78 3.38
CA ASN A 180 21.82 9.76 3.45
C ASN A 180 21.36 8.32 3.38
N TYR A 181 20.51 7.91 4.30
CA TYR A 181 19.92 6.57 4.27
C TYR A 181 18.71 6.52 3.34
N HIS A 182 18.54 5.42 2.64
CA HIS A 182 17.36 5.12 1.84
C HIS A 182 17.16 3.61 1.72
N TYR A 183 15.94 3.22 1.38
CA TYR A 183 15.54 1.85 1.13
C TYR A 183 15.41 1.56 -0.36
N HIS A 184 15.36 0.27 -0.70
CA HIS A 184 15.07 -0.21 -2.04
C HIS A 184 13.93 -1.23 -2.05
N GLY A 185 13.13 -1.21 -3.12
CA GLY A 185 12.26 -2.29 -3.48
C GLY A 185 13.06 -3.39 -4.18
N THR A 186 12.85 -4.65 -3.79
CA THR A 186 13.55 -5.80 -4.35
C THR A 186 12.57 -6.91 -4.73
N LYS A 187 13.01 -7.88 -5.54
CA LYS A 187 12.23 -9.06 -5.90
C LYS A 187 12.34 -10.20 -4.88
N THR A 188 13.23 -10.04 -3.90
CA THR A 188 13.45 -11.04 -2.84
C THR A 188 13.06 -10.46 -1.50
N TYR A 189 12.67 -11.33 -0.56
CA TYR A 189 12.31 -10.93 0.81
C TYR A 189 13.42 -10.05 1.42
N PRO A 190 13.08 -8.95 2.10
CA PRO A 190 11.74 -8.52 2.53
C PRO A 190 10.96 -7.69 1.49
N TYR A 191 11.32 -7.68 0.22
CA TYR A 191 10.72 -7.02 -0.94
C TYR A 191 10.67 -5.49 -0.84
N ILE A 192 10.34 -4.96 0.31
CA ILE A 192 10.21 -3.54 0.67
C ILE A 192 11.10 -3.27 1.91
N ASN A 193 10.94 -2.16 2.61
CA ASN A 193 11.66 -1.95 3.87
C ASN A 193 11.37 -3.07 4.87
N GLY A 194 12.40 -3.83 5.26
CA GLY A 194 12.31 -4.96 6.20
C GLY A 194 12.15 -4.54 7.66
N GLY A 195 11.70 -3.32 7.90
CA GLY A 195 11.54 -2.65 9.19
C GLY A 195 11.92 -1.18 9.07
N PHE A 196 12.25 -0.56 10.19
CA PHE A 196 12.58 0.85 10.24
C PHE A 196 14.00 1.09 10.77
N LYS A 197 14.83 1.69 9.90
CA LYS A 197 16.15 2.22 10.28
C LYS A 197 16.02 3.53 11.05
N GLY A 198 14.97 4.28 10.75
CA GLY A 198 14.62 5.51 11.43
C GLY A 198 13.79 5.28 12.70
N VAL A 199 13.65 6.34 13.48
CA VAL A 199 12.83 6.33 14.70
C VAL A 199 11.36 6.30 14.32
N VAL A 200 10.63 5.30 14.82
CA VAL A 200 9.17 5.20 14.79
C VAL A 200 8.65 4.84 16.18
N GLN A 201 7.37 5.09 16.41
CA GLN A 201 6.64 4.58 17.54
C GLN A 201 5.71 3.46 17.07
N GLU A 202 5.64 2.36 17.81
CA GLU A 202 4.68 1.28 17.57
C GLU A 202 3.62 1.28 18.66
N ILE A 203 2.34 1.26 18.25
CA ILE A 203 1.19 1.13 19.14
C ILE A 203 0.31 0.01 18.56
N GLU A 204 0.03 -1.02 19.37
CA GLU A 204 -0.81 -2.17 19.00
C GLU A 204 -0.41 -2.86 17.68
N GLY A 205 0.90 -2.95 17.41
CA GLY A 205 1.46 -3.56 16.20
C GLY A 205 1.39 -2.68 14.96
N GLN A 206 1.20 -1.38 15.12
CA GLN A 206 1.13 -0.39 14.03
C GLN A 206 2.08 0.77 14.29
N VAL A 207 2.54 1.43 13.22
CA VAL A 207 3.26 2.71 13.33
C VAL A 207 2.30 3.79 13.79
N ASP A 208 2.72 4.64 14.74
CA ASP A 208 1.95 5.78 15.20
C ASP A 208 2.78 7.09 15.03
N PRO A 209 2.22 8.17 14.47
CA PRO A 209 0.90 8.29 13.87
C PRO A 209 0.83 7.68 12.45
N GLN A 210 -0.32 7.11 12.08
CA GLN A 210 -0.64 6.69 10.72
C GLN A 210 -2.12 6.87 10.42
N ALA A 211 -2.47 6.82 9.12
CA ALA A 211 -3.86 6.75 8.68
C ALA A 211 -4.48 5.39 9.06
N LEU A 212 -5.76 5.40 9.37
CA LEU A 212 -6.54 4.22 9.72
C LEU A 212 -7.55 3.91 8.64
N THR A 213 -7.71 2.63 8.31
CA THR A 213 -8.79 2.15 7.45
C THR A 213 -10.14 2.27 8.14
N LYS A 214 -11.19 2.51 7.36
CA LYS A 214 -12.57 2.56 7.86
C LYS A 214 -13.45 1.67 7.00
N ALA A 215 -13.92 0.55 7.57
CA ALA A 215 -14.78 -0.39 6.89
C ALA A 215 -16.18 0.21 6.63
N PHE A 216 -16.80 -0.16 5.50
CA PHE A 216 -18.21 0.08 5.24
C PHE A 216 -19.10 -0.99 5.89
N ARG A 217 -18.62 -2.23 5.87
CA ARG A 217 -19.38 -3.42 6.22
C ARG A 217 -18.56 -4.38 7.07
N PRO A 218 -19.17 -5.35 7.74
CA PRO A 218 -18.43 -6.43 8.38
C PRO A 218 -17.59 -7.21 7.36
N ALA A 219 -16.44 -7.71 7.79
CA ALA A 219 -15.59 -8.56 6.96
C ALA A 219 -16.37 -9.80 6.49
N GLY A 220 -16.20 -10.15 5.22
CA GLY A 220 -16.77 -11.35 4.63
C GLY A 220 -16.13 -12.64 5.13
N ALA A 221 -16.83 -13.76 4.95
CA ALA A 221 -16.29 -15.10 5.21
C ALA A 221 -15.44 -15.58 4.00
N PRO A 222 -14.45 -16.46 4.22
CA PRO A 222 -13.69 -17.07 3.13
C PRO A 222 -14.62 -17.81 2.14
N LEU A 223 -14.46 -17.55 0.85
CA LEU A 223 -15.17 -18.24 -0.22
C LEU A 223 -14.24 -19.25 -0.88
N LYS A 224 -14.17 -20.45 -0.29
CA LYS A 224 -13.25 -21.51 -0.74
C LYS A 224 -13.51 -21.89 -2.20
N GLY A 225 -12.43 -21.98 -2.98
CA GLY A 225 -12.46 -22.36 -4.39
C GLY A 225 -12.80 -21.22 -5.35
N ALA A 226 -13.11 -20.02 -4.83
CA ALA A 226 -13.27 -18.85 -5.68
C ALA A 226 -11.90 -18.35 -6.16
N THR A 227 -11.83 -17.95 -7.44
CA THR A 227 -10.68 -17.31 -8.04
C THR A 227 -11.14 -16.02 -8.72
N ILE A 228 -10.56 -14.90 -8.35
CA ILE A 228 -10.88 -13.61 -8.97
C ILE A 228 -10.22 -13.56 -10.35
N SER A 229 -11.03 -13.39 -11.40
CA SER A 229 -10.57 -13.28 -12.77
C SER A 229 -10.34 -11.85 -13.23
N SER A 230 -11.08 -10.89 -12.68
CA SER A 230 -10.86 -9.45 -12.91
C SER A 230 -11.48 -8.60 -11.81
N CYS A 231 -10.92 -7.39 -11.61
CA CYS A 231 -11.56 -6.33 -10.85
C CYS A 231 -11.21 -5.01 -11.53
N GLU A 232 -12.16 -4.44 -12.22
CA GLU A 232 -11.98 -3.28 -13.10
C GLU A 232 -12.72 -2.07 -12.54
N GLN A 233 -12.07 -0.93 -12.59
CA GLN A 233 -12.73 0.36 -12.37
C GLN A 233 -13.37 0.82 -13.69
N ILE A 234 -14.69 0.95 -13.71
CA ILE A 234 -15.49 1.31 -14.88
C ILE A 234 -15.54 2.84 -15.05
N ASP A 235 -15.72 3.54 -13.95
CA ASP A 235 -15.65 5.00 -13.86
C ASP A 235 -15.06 5.43 -12.51
N SER A 236 -15.13 6.71 -12.16
CA SER A 236 -14.54 7.25 -10.92
C SER A 236 -15.00 6.55 -9.65
N ASN A 237 -16.18 5.94 -9.63
CA ASN A 237 -16.79 5.36 -8.44
C ASN A 237 -17.36 3.96 -8.65
N SER A 238 -17.45 3.48 -9.90
CA SER A 238 -18.08 2.20 -10.26
C SER A 238 -17.04 1.15 -10.61
N PHE A 239 -17.25 -0.05 -10.11
CA PHE A 239 -16.34 -1.18 -10.24
C PHE A 239 -17.10 -2.44 -10.61
N ASN A 240 -16.42 -3.36 -11.27
CA ASN A 240 -16.90 -4.71 -11.59
C ASN A 240 -15.83 -5.73 -11.24
N LEU A 241 -16.10 -6.58 -10.26
CA LEU A 241 -15.27 -7.72 -9.89
C LEU A 241 -15.93 -8.98 -10.42
N THR A 242 -15.17 -9.81 -11.15
CA THR A 242 -15.63 -11.10 -11.65
C THR A 242 -14.81 -12.22 -11.00
N TYR A 243 -15.47 -13.28 -10.55
CA TYR A 243 -14.79 -14.45 -10.00
C TYR A 243 -15.40 -15.74 -10.51
N GLN A 244 -14.58 -16.81 -10.51
CA GLN A 244 -14.98 -18.16 -10.86
C GLN A 244 -15.17 -18.98 -9.58
N LEU A 245 -16.24 -19.74 -9.51
CA LEU A 245 -16.51 -20.72 -8.44
C LEU A 245 -17.23 -21.92 -9.03
N ASN A 246 -16.69 -23.13 -8.84
CA ASN A 246 -17.25 -24.39 -9.40
C ASN A 246 -17.48 -24.31 -10.93
N SER A 247 -16.52 -23.74 -11.66
CA SER A 247 -16.57 -23.52 -13.11
C SER A 247 -17.71 -22.59 -13.59
N GLN A 248 -18.28 -21.82 -12.70
CA GLN A 248 -19.30 -20.83 -12.99
C GLN A 248 -18.78 -19.41 -12.72
N SER A 249 -19.24 -18.45 -13.52
CA SER A 249 -18.85 -17.04 -13.40
C SER A 249 -19.86 -16.23 -12.58
N TYR A 250 -19.36 -15.49 -11.62
CA TYR A 250 -20.12 -14.59 -10.76
C TYR A 250 -19.58 -13.16 -10.91
N GLN A 251 -20.42 -12.17 -10.64
CA GLN A 251 -20.01 -10.77 -10.67
C GLN A 251 -20.41 -10.05 -9.38
N VAL A 252 -19.56 -9.10 -8.98
CA VAL A 252 -19.86 -8.12 -7.94
C VAL A 252 -19.71 -6.75 -8.56
N LYS A 253 -20.83 -6.11 -8.89
CA LYS A 253 -20.86 -4.72 -9.36
C LYS A 253 -21.10 -3.81 -8.17
N TYR A 254 -20.31 -2.76 -8.06
CA TYR A 254 -20.49 -1.85 -6.95
C TYR A 254 -20.14 -0.41 -7.31
N LYS A 255 -20.80 0.50 -6.61
CA LYS A 255 -20.51 1.93 -6.66
C LYS A 255 -20.08 2.38 -5.28
N ALA A 256 -18.85 2.87 -5.16
CA ALA A 256 -18.26 3.28 -3.90
C ALA A 256 -17.75 4.72 -3.95
N THR A 257 -18.10 5.50 -2.92
CA THR A 257 -17.57 6.84 -2.64
C THR A 257 -16.79 6.80 -1.33
N LEU A 258 -16.38 7.93 -0.80
CA LEU A 258 -15.77 7.98 0.55
C LEU A 258 -16.77 7.69 1.67
N THR A 259 -18.07 7.83 1.42
CA THR A 259 -19.12 7.75 2.45
C THR A 259 -20.10 6.61 2.26
N ASN A 260 -20.30 6.12 1.04
CA ASN A 260 -21.34 5.15 0.71
C ASN A 260 -20.81 4.07 -0.22
N VAL A 261 -21.34 2.86 -0.10
CA VAL A 261 -21.16 1.78 -1.07
C VAL A 261 -22.48 1.05 -1.32
N ASP A 262 -22.82 0.89 -2.62
CA ASP A 262 -23.93 0.07 -3.10
C ASP A 262 -23.34 -1.11 -3.87
N ILE A 263 -23.75 -2.34 -3.55
CA ILE A 263 -23.18 -3.58 -4.06
C ILE A 263 -24.28 -4.44 -4.65
N GLU A 264 -24.04 -4.97 -5.85
CA GLU A 264 -24.88 -5.96 -6.54
C GLU A 264 -24.07 -7.25 -6.73
N PHE A 265 -24.51 -8.32 -6.10
CA PHE A 265 -23.99 -9.68 -6.29
C PHE A 265 -24.84 -10.38 -7.33
N ILE A 266 -24.20 -10.81 -8.43
CA ILE A 266 -24.90 -11.39 -9.59
C ILE A 266 -24.43 -12.85 -9.73
N ASP A 267 -25.36 -13.78 -9.63
CA ASP A 267 -25.11 -15.20 -9.81
C ASP A 267 -25.06 -15.61 -11.30
N PRO A 268 -24.64 -16.85 -11.64
CA PRO A 268 -24.58 -17.31 -13.02
C PRO A 268 -25.95 -17.38 -13.74
N SER A 269 -27.04 -17.40 -13.01
CA SER A 269 -28.42 -17.38 -13.55
C SER A 269 -28.93 -15.96 -13.77
N GLY A 270 -28.15 -14.93 -13.37
CA GLY A 270 -28.54 -13.53 -13.47
C GLY A 270 -29.37 -13.01 -12.30
N ASN A 271 -29.55 -13.80 -11.22
CA ASN A 271 -30.21 -13.29 -10.02
C ASN A 271 -29.32 -12.26 -9.32
N ILE A 272 -29.94 -11.19 -8.83
CA ILE A 272 -29.24 -10.05 -8.21
C ILE A 272 -29.63 -9.94 -6.72
N ARG A 273 -28.64 -9.97 -5.85
CA ARG A 273 -28.75 -9.60 -4.44
C ARG A 273 -28.07 -8.25 -4.22
N LYS A 274 -28.76 -7.31 -3.58
CA LYS A 274 -28.28 -5.93 -3.35
C LYS A 274 -28.01 -5.68 -1.87
N GLU A 275 -26.93 -4.92 -1.63
CA GLU A 275 -26.56 -4.44 -0.31
C GLU A 275 -26.12 -2.97 -0.40
N SER A 276 -26.43 -2.16 0.62
CA SER A 276 -26.00 -0.76 0.71
C SER A 276 -25.48 -0.45 2.10
N TYR A 277 -24.39 0.28 2.17
CA TYR A 277 -23.74 0.63 3.42
C TYR A 277 -23.29 2.10 3.42
N VAL A 278 -23.35 2.70 4.61
CA VAL A 278 -22.83 4.05 4.89
C VAL A 278 -21.63 3.91 5.85
N ARG A 279 -20.54 4.56 5.54
CA ARG A 279 -19.37 4.57 6.42
C ARG A 279 -19.68 5.37 7.69
N LYS A 280 -19.39 4.74 8.83
CA LYS A 280 -19.60 5.33 10.16
C LYS A 280 -18.41 6.16 10.63
#